data_64d85f7a4276bbbd8d6110f4460f76e1
#
_entry.id   64d85f7a4276bbbd8d6110f4460f76e1
#
_cell.length_a   1.000
_cell.length_b   1.000
_cell.length_c   1.000
_cell.angle_alpha   90.00
_cell.angle_beta   90.00
_cell.angle_gamma   90.00
#
_symmetry.space_group_name_H-M   'P 1'
#
loop_
_entity.id
_entity.type
_entity.pdbx_description
1 polymer ?
#
loop_
_entity_poly.entity_id
_entity_poly.type
_entity_poly.pdbx_seq_one_letter_code
_entity_poly.pdbx_strand_id
1 'polypeptide(L)'
;MYFWDEHRGITRYYEILMSSVCEKYQLRQMEYDILMFLYNNPQHNTAADIVRYRKSTKSHVSTSLKVLEEKGLIERRIDKDNKKRVEIYILDSADDIIKDGISVQKQFAKDMLNGLTADEIILCKQIFKKIYNNAEECIKAANKNGEKWRKNMSKIEEFVKLMTGHFDNKEQFEAMKEAGKIYPYAKHVNTICNDKIKNIPVDFKGIFIVEESYYETNKNSHASPHLFLITEEQDGILLSSYEIPNGENKSTFSYDSMQPVEYSELKKSEKFTPALYHEKDHVWEGGSTSQFTPVMKFKLWERFSEECLEVSESMEINGKRTFGYDDPIIYKRCK
;
A
#
# COMPACT_ATOMS: atom_id res chain seq x y z
N MET A 1 28.44 -12.25 5.72
CA MET A 1 27.94 -10.91 5.29
C MET A 1 27.58 -11.02 3.80
N TYR A 2 26.35 -10.67 3.44
CA TYR A 2 25.94 -10.72 2.03
C TYR A 2 26.46 -9.48 1.32
N PHE A 3 27.01 -9.65 0.12
CA PHE A 3 27.50 -8.55 -0.75
C PHE A 3 26.55 -7.33 -0.83
N TRP A 4 25.24 -7.59 -0.81
CA TRP A 4 24.20 -6.55 -0.90
C TRP A 4 23.95 -5.79 0.41
N ASP A 5 24.48 -6.22 1.56
CA ASP A 5 24.26 -5.50 2.83
C ASP A 5 25.09 -4.23 2.92
N GLU A 6 26.21 -4.17 2.19
CA GLU A 6 27.13 -3.03 2.18
C GLU A 6 26.52 -1.78 1.51
N HIS A 7 25.54 -1.95 0.61
CA HIS A 7 24.90 -0.82 -0.05
C HIS A 7 24.15 0.10 0.94
N ARG A 8 23.72 -0.42 2.09
CA ARG A 8 23.03 0.38 3.14
C ARG A 8 23.92 1.49 3.68
N GLY A 9 25.23 1.23 3.85
CA GLY A 9 26.18 2.25 4.26
C GLY A 9 26.30 3.39 3.24
N ILE A 10 26.32 3.05 1.97
CA ILE A 10 26.37 4.01 0.85
C ILE A 10 25.12 4.89 0.83
N THR A 11 23.94 4.27 0.92
CA THR A 11 22.64 5.00 0.95
C THR A 11 22.58 5.92 2.16
N ARG A 12 22.92 5.43 3.36
CA ARG A 12 22.92 6.22 4.59
C ARG A 12 23.85 7.44 4.51
N TYR A 13 25.02 7.28 3.91
CA TYR A 13 25.93 8.42 3.74
C TYR A 13 25.33 9.50 2.82
N TYR A 14 24.70 9.10 1.73
CA TYR A 14 23.97 10.05 0.86
C TYR A 14 22.85 10.77 1.62
N GLU A 15 22.08 10.05 2.43
CA GLU A 15 21.03 10.62 3.28
C GLU A 15 21.58 11.65 4.29
N ILE A 16 22.74 11.39 4.89
CA ILE A 16 23.42 12.33 5.80
C ILE A 16 23.81 13.62 5.05
N LEU A 17 24.38 13.50 3.86
CA LEU A 17 24.77 14.66 3.06
C LEU A 17 23.57 15.51 2.64
N MET A 18 22.47 14.88 2.19
CA MET A 18 21.30 15.63 1.74
C MET A 18 20.47 16.21 2.89
N SER A 19 20.57 15.68 4.12
CA SER A 19 19.82 16.19 5.28
C SER A 19 20.09 17.67 5.52
N SER A 20 21.31 18.13 5.30
CA SER A 20 21.70 19.55 5.43
C SER A 20 20.93 20.46 4.46
N VAL A 21 20.67 20.00 3.23
CA VAL A 21 19.86 20.73 2.25
C VAL A 21 18.39 20.70 2.67
N CYS A 22 17.89 19.53 3.08
CA CYS A 22 16.53 19.39 3.57
C CYS A 22 16.24 20.31 4.75
N GLU A 23 17.13 20.40 5.72
CA GLU A 23 17.00 21.29 6.89
C GLU A 23 17.03 22.76 6.47
N LYS A 24 18.02 23.15 5.64
CA LYS A 24 18.18 24.55 5.18
C LYS A 24 16.92 25.08 4.49
N TYR A 25 16.25 24.27 3.67
CA TYR A 25 15.09 24.67 2.88
C TYR A 25 13.75 24.14 3.42
N GLN A 26 13.77 23.54 4.62
CA GLN A 26 12.61 22.97 5.28
C GLN A 26 11.84 21.99 4.36
N LEU A 27 12.58 21.13 3.66
CA LEU A 27 12.06 20.09 2.80
C LEU A 27 12.08 18.73 3.51
N ARG A 28 11.09 17.90 3.23
CA ARG A 28 11.18 16.48 3.52
C ARG A 28 12.06 15.79 2.48
N GLN A 29 12.65 14.67 2.83
CA GLN A 29 13.49 13.87 1.92
C GLN A 29 12.81 13.61 0.58
N MET A 30 11.54 13.19 0.58
CA MET A 30 10.79 12.92 -0.65
C MET A 30 10.61 14.18 -1.53
N GLU A 31 10.43 15.34 -0.93
CA GLU A 31 10.31 16.62 -1.65
C GLU A 31 11.63 16.97 -2.34
N TYR A 32 12.74 16.85 -1.62
CA TYR A 32 14.09 17.03 -2.19
C TYR A 32 14.36 16.01 -3.31
N ASP A 33 14.06 14.75 -3.07
CA ASP A 33 14.25 13.67 -4.04
C ASP A 33 13.45 13.89 -5.34
N ILE A 34 12.23 14.42 -5.23
CA ILE A 34 11.41 14.76 -6.40
C ILE A 34 12.03 15.92 -7.19
N LEU A 35 12.48 16.98 -6.53
CA LEU A 35 13.14 18.11 -7.20
C LEU A 35 14.40 17.64 -7.94
N MET A 36 15.27 16.87 -7.29
CA MET A 36 16.49 16.37 -7.92
C MET A 36 16.20 15.35 -9.03
N PHE A 37 15.13 14.55 -8.90
CA PHE A 37 14.70 13.63 -9.95
C PHE A 37 14.25 14.40 -11.20
N LEU A 38 13.39 15.39 -11.05
CA LEU A 38 12.89 16.22 -12.15
C LEU A 38 14.03 16.98 -12.85
N TYR A 39 14.97 17.50 -12.07
CA TYR A 39 16.15 18.18 -12.60
C TYR A 39 17.03 17.25 -13.43
N ASN A 40 17.32 16.05 -12.90
CA ASN A 40 18.19 15.08 -13.57
C ASN A 40 17.50 14.35 -14.73
N ASN A 41 16.17 14.36 -14.80
CA ASN A 41 15.37 13.61 -15.79
C ASN A 41 14.22 14.45 -16.36
N PRO A 42 14.52 15.57 -17.04
CA PRO A 42 13.50 16.51 -17.52
C PRO A 42 12.48 15.90 -18.49
N GLN A 43 12.83 14.78 -19.15
CA GLN A 43 11.96 14.03 -20.05
C GLN A 43 10.94 13.13 -19.29
N HIS A 44 11.09 12.94 -17.98
CA HIS A 44 10.23 12.11 -17.10
C HIS A 44 9.54 13.00 -16.06
N ASN A 45 8.72 13.93 -16.54
CA ASN A 45 8.17 15.02 -15.74
C ASN A 45 6.70 14.85 -15.35
N THR A 46 6.21 13.60 -15.23
CA THR A 46 4.85 13.32 -14.73
C THR A 46 4.88 12.64 -13.35
N ALA A 47 3.79 12.76 -12.60
CA ALA A 47 3.64 12.03 -11.33
C ALA A 47 3.78 10.51 -11.52
N ALA A 48 3.30 9.98 -12.63
CA ALA A 48 3.43 8.57 -12.98
C ALA A 48 4.90 8.17 -13.21
N ASP A 49 5.68 9.03 -13.86
CA ASP A 49 7.11 8.81 -14.05
C ASP A 49 7.84 8.79 -12.70
N ILE A 50 7.55 9.75 -11.82
CA ILE A 50 8.16 9.81 -10.48
C ILE A 50 7.85 8.51 -9.70
N VAL A 51 6.59 8.09 -9.66
CA VAL A 51 6.17 6.83 -9.02
C VAL A 51 6.97 5.65 -9.60
N ARG A 52 7.04 5.54 -10.93
CA ARG A 52 7.69 4.44 -11.63
C ARG A 52 9.20 4.37 -11.36
N TYR A 53 9.90 5.50 -11.53
CA TYR A 53 11.36 5.54 -11.45
C TYR A 53 11.89 5.60 -10.03
N ARG A 54 11.15 6.27 -9.11
CA ARG A 54 11.52 6.34 -7.70
C ARG A 54 10.98 5.16 -6.87
N LYS A 55 10.16 4.28 -7.48
CA LYS A 55 9.50 3.14 -6.80
C LYS A 55 8.76 3.57 -5.53
N SER A 56 8.16 4.76 -5.57
CA SER A 56 7.41 5.36 -4.46
C SER A 56 5.91 5.15 -4.65
N THR A 57 5.13 5.22 -3.57
CA THR A 57 3.67 5.10 -3.67
C THR A 57 3.05 6.35 -4.32
N LYS A 58 1.92 6.18 -5.02
CA LYS A 58 1.16 7.31 -5.62
C LYS A 58 0.78 8.35 -4.57
N SER A 59 0.40 7.92 -3.38
CA SER A 59 0.01 8.79 -2.27
C SER A 59 1.17 9.68 -1.82
N HIS A 60 2.34 9.10 -1.55
CA HIS A 60 3.52 9.87 -1.13
C HIS A 60 3.95 10.88 -2.19
N VAL A 61 3.99 10.47 -3.46
CA VAL A 61 4.33 11.38 -4.57
C VAL A 61 3.30 12.51 -4.68
N SER A 62 2.01 12.19 -4.62
CA SER A 62 0.94 13.20 -4.72
C SER A 62 1.00 14.22 -3.59
N THR A 63 1.21 13.78 -2.35
CA THR A 63 1.33 14.65 -1.17
C THR A 63 2.57 15.55 -1.29
N SER A 64 3.73 15.00 -1.65
CA SER A 64 4.96 15.77 -1.80
C SER A 64 4.89 16.78 -2.94
N LEU A 65 4.27 16.42 -4.07
CA LEU A 65 4.03 17.35 -5.18
C LEU A 65 3.11 18.50 -4.77
N LYS A 66 2.08 18.25 -3.96
CA LYS A 66 1.21 19.30 -3.43
C LYS A 66 2.01 20.29 -2.57
N VAL A 67 2.84 19.79 -1.66
CA VAL A 67 3.68 20.65 -0.80
C VAL A 67 4.68 21.46 -1.61
N LEU A 68 5.33 20.86 -2.63
CA LEU A 68 6.27 21.57 -3.50
C LEU A 68 5.59 22.68 -4.31
N GLU A 69 4.35 22.45 -4.77
CA GLU A 69 3.55 23.43 -5.48
C GLU A 69 3.09 24.56 -4.54
N GLU A 70 2.65 24.26 -3.32
CA GLU A 70 2.30 25.23 -2.27
C GLU A 70 3.50 26.11 -1.87
N LYS A 71 4.71 25.54 -1.89
CA LYS A 71 5.96 26.28 -1.67
C LYS A 71 6.41 27.10 -2.89
N GLY A 72 5.71 26.98 -4.03
CA GLY A 72 6.05 27.65 -5.26
C GLY A 72 7.36 27.17 -5.90
N LEU A 73 7.77 25.92 -5.65
CA LEU A 73 9.02 25.34 -6.18
C LEU A 73 8.80 24.59 -7.49
N ILE A 74 7.57 24.19 -7.75
CA ILE A 74 7.14 23.54 -8.99
C ILE A 74 5.80 24.10 -9.45
N GLU A 75 5.46 23.88 -10.71
CA GLU A 75 4.12 24.09 -11.25
C GLU A 75 3.66 22.87 -12.05
N ARG A 76 2.34 22.68 -12.13
CA ARG A 76 1.72 21.63 -12.94
C ARG A 76 1.05 22.26 -14.15
N ARG A 77 1.34 21.73 -15.32
CA ARG A 77 0.73 22.18 -16.59
C ARG A 77 0.07 21.01 -17.28
N ILE A 78 -1.13 21.24 -17.79
CA ILE A 78 -1.82 20.24 -18.63
C ILE A 78 -1.16 20.27 -20.02
N ASP A 79 -0.76 19.10 -20.51
CA ASP A 79 -0.21 18.95 -21.85
C ASP A 79 -1.24 19.41 -22.89
N LYS A 80 -0.79 20.21 -23.86
CA LYS A 80 -1.67 20.82 -24.89
C LYS A 80 -2.28 19.78 -25.82
N ASP A 81 -1.55 18.71 -26.10
CA ASP A 81 -1.95 17.66 -27.03
C ASP A 81 -2.65 16.50 -26.34
N ASN A 82 -2.41 16.31 -25.03
CA ASN A 82 -3.02 15.27 -24.22
C ASN A 82 -3.54 15.81 -22.89
N LYS A 83 -4.81 16.21 -22.86
CA LYS A 83 -5.48 16.77 -21.68
C LYS A 83 -5.48 15.86 -20.42
N LYS A 84 -5.15 14.56 -20.58
CA LYS A 84 -5.01 13.62 -19.47
C LYS A 84 -3.59 13.60 -18.89
N ARG A 85 -2.62 14.20 -19.57
CA ARG A 85 -1.23 14.27 -19.13
C ARG A 85 -0.99 15.60 -18.40
N VAL A 86 -0.55 15.50 -17.16
CA VAL A 86 -0.15 16.64 -16.34
C VAL A 86 1.37 16.59 -16.18
N GLU A 87 2.05 17.60 -16.72
CA GLU A 87 3.49 17.75 -16.63
C GLU A 87 3.87 18.64 -15.45
N ILE A 88 5.03 18.38 -14.87
CA ILE A 88 5.54 19.06 -13.69
C ILE A 88 6.83 19.79 -14.10
N TYR A 89 6.88 21.07 -13.80
CA TYR A 89 8.02 21.93 -14.12
C TYR A 89 8.59 22.54 -12.85
N ILE A 90 9.92 22.54 -12.75
CA ILE A 90 10.64 23.22 -11.68
C ILE A 90 10.61 24.72 -11.97
N LEU A 91 10.38 25.53 -10.94
CA LEU A 91 10.39 26.98 -11.02
C LEU A 91 11.75 27.55 -10.59
N ASP A 92 12.08 28.76 -11.04
CA ASP A 92 13.33 29.44 -10.72
C ASP A 92 13.57 29.63 -9.23
N SER A 93 12.49 29.67 -8.43
CA SER A 93 12.53 29.67 -6.96
C SER A 93 13.23 28.46 -6.34
N ALA A 94 13.33 27.33 -7.08
CA ALA A 94 14.03 26.15 -6.65
C ALA A 94 15.53 26.13 -7.02
N ASP A 95 16.03 27.12 -7.76
CA ASP A 95 17.41 27.14 -8.30
C ASP A 95 18.48 26.95 -7.23
N ASP A 96 18.34 27.60 -6.08
CA ASP A 96 19.34 27.48 -5.02
C ASP A 96 19.29 26.10 -4.36
N ILE A 97 18.11 25.50 -4.24
CA ILE A 97 17.94 24.12 -3.76
C ILE A 97 18.61 23.15 -4.74
N ILE A 98 18.41 23.34 -6.03
CA ILE A 98 19.03 22.51 -7.07
C ILE A 98 20.55 22.64 -7.06
N LYS A 99 21.10 23.88 -6.93
CA LYS A 99 22.55 24.11 -6.83
C LYS A 99 23.16 23.39 -5.63
N ASP A 100 22.54 23.51 -4.46
CA ASP A 100 22.99 22.83 -3.27
C ASP A 100 22.87 21.29 -3.42
N GLY A 101 21.78 20.81 -4.02
CA GLY A 101 21.59 19.41 -4.33
C GLY A 101 22.65 18.85 -5.28
N ILE A 102 23.03 19.58 -6.32
CA ILE A 102 24.13 19.22 -7.22
C ILE A 102 25.46 19.16 -6.46
N SER A 103 25.68 20.11 -5.53
CA SER A 103 26.88 20.11 -4.67
C SER A 103 26.95 18.85 -3.83
N VAL A 104 25.85 18.46 -3.20
CA VAL A 104 25.75 17.20 -2.41
C VAL A 104 26.03 15.98 -3.30
N GLN A 105 25.46 15.91 -4.50
CA GLN A 105 25.71 14.80 -5.43
C GLN A 105 27.18 14.73 -5.87
N LYS A 106 27.82 15.88 -6.12
CA LYS A 106 29.25 15.95 -6.46
C LYS A 106 30.13 15.52 -5.30
N GLN A 107 29.82 15.98 -4.07
CA GLN A 107 30.55 15.59 -2.87
C GLN A 107 30.43 14.09 -2.63
N PHE A 108 29.21 13.55 -2.68
CA PHE A 108 28.97 12.12 -2.55
C PHE A 108 29.77 11.32 -3.60
N ALA A 109 29.74 11.71 -4.88
CA ALA A 109 30.50 11.03 -5.90
C ALA A 109 32.01 11.09 -5.66
N LYS A 110 32.51 12.25 -5.23
CA LYS A 110 33.92 12.42 -4.88
C LYS A 110 34.35 11.49 -3.76
N ASP A 111 33.56 11.41 -2.69
CA ASP A 111 33.90 10.61 -1.52
C ASP A 111 33.79 9.11 -1.80
N MET A 112 32.76 8.70 -2.54
CA MET A 112 32.56 7.28 -2.92
C MET A 112 33.59 6.76 -3.90
N LEU A 113 34.14 7.63 -4.74
CA LEU A 113 35.14 7.25 -5.76
C LEU A 113 36.57 7.57 -5.29
N ASN A 114 36.75 8.02 -4.05
CA ASN A 114 38.07 8.34 -3.52
C ASN A 114 39.00 7.12 -3.51
N GLY A 115 40.21 7.29 -4.03
CA GLY A 115 41.20 6.20 -4.12
C GLY A 115 41.04 5.28 -5.33
N LEU A 116 40.00 5.45 -6.18
CA LEU A 116 39.84 4.72 -7.41
C LEU A 116 40.53 5.44 -8.57
N THR A 117 41.18 4.67 -9.42
CA THR A 117 41.74 5.15 -10.70
C THR A 117 40.62 5.40 -11.73
N ALA A 118 40.92 6.13 -12.79
CA ALA A 118 39.98 6.40 -13.88
C ALA A 118 39.46 5.09 -14.52
N ASP A 119 40.33 4.10 -14.70
CA ASP A 119 39.98 2.81 -15.30
C ASP A 119 39.06 2.00 -14.37
N GLU A 120 39.32 2.01 -13.07
CA GLU A 120 38.45 1.37 -12.06
C GLU A 120 37.09 2.02 -12.00
N ILE A 121 36.98 3.33 -12.12
CA ILE A 121 35.72 4.07 -12.19
C ILE A 121 34.93 3.67 -13.45
N ILE A 122 35.59 3.57 -14.60
CA ILE A 122 34.96 3.12 -15.84
C ILE A 122 34.46 1.69 -15.70
N LEU A 123 35.30 0.79 -15.17
CA LEU A 123 34.96 -0.61 -14.96
C LEU A 123 33.78 -0.76 -13.97
N CYS A 124 33.80 -0.01 -12.88
CA CYS A 124 32.71 0.02 -11.89
C CYS A 124 31.37 0.40 -12.54
N LYS A 125 31.33 1.48 -13.34
CA LYS A 125 30.14 1.88 -14.10
C LYS A 125 29.63 0.78 -15.04
N GLN A 126 30.53 0.09 -15.73
CA GLN A 126 30.17 -1.00 -16.64
C GLN A 126 29.58 -2.21 -15.86
N ILE A 127 30.18 -2.56 -14.73
CA ILE A 127 29.69 -3.64 -13.86
C ILE A 127 28.31 -3.31 -13.30
N PHE A 128 28.13 -2.12 -12.74
CA PHE A 128 26.83 -1.69 -12.23
C PHE A 128 25.76 -1.69 -13.32
N LYS A 129 26.10 -1.25 -14.55
CA LYS A 129 25.16 -1.30 -15.67
C LYS A 129 24.74 -2.72 -16.02
N LYS A 130 25.68 -3.70 -16.00
CA LYS A 130 25.35 -5.12 -16.23
C LYS A 130 24.45 -5.66 -15.11
N ILE A 131 24.79 -5.39 -13.84
CA ILE A 131 23.98 -5.82 -12.69
C ILE A 131 22.56 -5.24 -12.80
N TYR A 132 22.43 -3.95 -13.12
CA TYR A 132 21.13 -3.30 -13.31
C TYR A 132 20.32 -3.96 -14.44
N ASN A 133 20.95 -4.21 -15.59
CA ASN A 133 20.27 -4.85 -16.73
C ASN A 133 19.80 -6.27 -16.35
N ASN A 134 20.62 -7.05 -15.66
CA ASN A 134 20.24 -8.38 -15.18
C ASN A 134 19.03 -8.33 -14.24
N ALA A 135 19.01 -7.36 -13.32
CA ALA A 135 17.88 -7.16 -12.42
C ALA A 135 16.60 -6.81 -13.19
N GLU A 136 16.67 -5.90 -14.18
CA GLU A 136 15.54 -5.55 -15.04
C GLU A 136 15.01 -6.74 -15.84
N GLU A 137 15.90 -7.61 -16.35
CA GLU A 137 15.50 -8.82 -17.05
C GLU A 137 14.81 -9.82 -16.11
N CYS A 138 15.36 -10.00 -14.91
CA CYS A 138 14.73 -10.85 -13.89
C CYS A 138 13.34 -10.33 -13.48
N ILE A 139 13.19 -9.01 -13.30
CA ILE A 139 11.90 -8.38 -13.01
C ILE A 139 10.90 -8.61 -14.15
N LYS A 140 11.33 -8.41 -15.41
CA LYS A 140 10.47 -8.68 -16.59
C LYS A 140 10.06 -10.14 -16.68
N ALA A 141 10.98 -11.06 -16.39
CA ALA A 141 10.69 -12.51 -16.38
C ALA A 141 9.70 -12.88 -15.24
N ALA A 142 9.89 -12.31 -14.04
CA ALA A 142 8.99 -12.50 -12.91
C ALA A 142 7.60 -11.96 -13.20
N ASN A 143 7.49 -10.78 -13.80
CA ASN A 143 6.20 -10.18 -14.21
C ASN A 143 5.50 -11.04 -15.27
N LYS A 144 6.22 -11.53 -16.30
CA LYS A 144 5.64 -12.45 -17.29
C LYS A 144 5.14 -13.75 -16.66
N ASN A 145 5.86 -14.29 -15.68
CA ASN A 145 5.42 -15.47 -14.95
C ASN A 145 4.19 -15.15 -14.09
N GLY A 146 4.16 -14.00 -13.42
CA GLY A 146 3.00 -13.51 -12.68
C GLY A 146 1.77 -13.34 -13.58
N GLU A 147 1.90 -12.73 -14.77
CA GLU A 147 0.82 -12.60 -15.75
C GLU A 147 0.33 -13.96 -16.27
N LYS A 148 1.22 -14.93 -16.47
CA LYS A 148 0.87 -16.30 -16.89
C LYS A 148 0.07 -17.05 -15.81
N TRP A 149 0.47 -16.89 -14.53
CA TRP A 149 -0.27 -17.42 -13.39
C TRP A 149 -1.65 -16.77 -13.26
N ARG A 150 -1.74 -15.45 -13.38
CA ARG A 150 -3.01 -14.70 -13.32
C ARG A 150 -3.98 -15.09 -14.44
N LYS A 151 -3.50 -15.33 -15.66
CA LYS A 151 -4.35 -15.78 -16.77
C LYS A 151 -5.05 -17.11 -16.54
N ASN A 152 -4.53 -17.93 -15.62
CA ASN A 152 -5.09 -19.24 -15.29
C ASN A 152 -5.88 -19.26 -13.97
N MET A 153 -5.90 -18.16 -13.21
CA MET A 153 -6.68 -18.03 -11.98
C MET A 153 -8.07 -17.47 -12.28
N SER A 154 -9.09 -17.98 -11.59
CA SER A 154 -10.40 -17.35 -11.57
C SER A 154 -10.38 -16.03 -10.82
N LYS A 155 -11.36 -15.16 -11.06
CA LYS A 155 -11.45 -13.87 -10.36
C LYS A 155 -11.53 -14.02 -8.84
N ILE A 156 -12.27 -15.02 -8.37
CA ILE A 156 -12.39 -15.30 -6.93
C ILE A 156 -11.04 -15.74 -6.33
N GLU A 157 -10.27 -16.57 -7.04
CA GLU A 157 -8.94 -17.00 -6.57
C GLU A 157 -7.97 -15.82 -6.48
N GLU A 158 -7.97 -14.91 -7.48
CA GLU A 158 -7.15 -13.70 -7.45
C GLU A 158 -7.53 -12.79 -6.28
N PHE A 159 -8.83 -12.53 -6.09
CA PHE A 159 -9.33 -11.73 -4.98
C PHE A 159 -8.93 -12.31 -3.62
N VAL A 160 -9.19 -13.60 -3.41
CA VAL A 160 -8.89 -14.30 -2.16
C VAL A 160 -7.38 -14.31 -1.89
N LYS A 161 -6.54 -14.52 -2.89
CA LYS A 161 -5.07 -14.45 -2.75
C LYS A 161 -4.60 -13.08 -2.26
N LEU A 162 -5.22 -11.99 -2.74
CA LEU A 162 -4.88 -10.65 -2.28
C LEU A 162 -5.40 -10.36 -0.87
N MET A 163 -6.57 -10.87 -0.53
CA MET A 163 -7.22 -10.66 0.75
C MET A 163 -6.62 -11.50 1.88
N THR A 164 -6.16 -12.74 1.60
CA THR A 164 -5.70 -13.66 2.65
C THR A 164 -4.24 -13.45 3.05
N GLY A 165 -3.91 -13.73 4.32
CA GLY A 165 -2.59 -13.63 4.92
C GLY A 165 -2.55 -12.75 6.15
N HIS A 166 -1.34 -12.36 6.55
CA HIS A 166 -1.09 -11.49 7.69
C HIS A 166 -0.71 -10.10 7.23
N PHE A 167 -1.32 -9.10 7.83
CA PHE A 167 -1.13 -7.71 7.47
C PHE A 167 -1.00 -6.83 8.72
N ASP A 168 -0.19 -5.78 8.65
CA ASP A 168 -0.15 -4.74 9.66
C ASP A 168 0.02 -3.34 9.04
N ASN A 169 -0.27 -2.30 9.83
CA ASN A 169 -0.10 -0.91 9.43
C ASN A 169 1.13 -0.26 10.07
N LYS A 170 2.15 -1.03 10.43
CA LYS A 170 3.31 -0.56 11.19
C LYS A 170 3.95 0.70 10.61
N GLU A 171 4.17 0.74 9.29
CA GLU A 171 4.78 1.91 8.63
C GLU A 171 3.93 3.17 8.81
N GLN A 172 2.61 3.06 8.61
CA GLN A 172 1.70 4.18 8.79
C GLN A 172 1.59 4.60 10.25
N PHE A 173 1.54 3.62 11.17
CA PHE A 173 1.48 3.88 12.61
C PHE A 173 2.71 4.66 13.09
N GLU A 174 3.91 4.25 12.69
CA GLU A 174 5.16 4.92 13.05
C GLU A 174 5.20 6.35 12.49
N ALA A 175 4.82 6.55 11.21
CA ALA A 175 4.75 7.87 10.60
C ALA A 175 3.75 8.80 11.28
N MET A 176 2.56 8.28 11.68
CA MET A 176 1.56 9.06 12.40
C MET A 176 2.03 9.42 13.81
N LYS A 177 2.72 8.51 14.49
CA LYS A 177 3.32 8.75 15.80
C LYS A 177 4.40 9.83 15.76
N GLU A 178 5.29 9.79 14.76
CA GLU A 178 6.30 10.82 14.54
C GLU A 178 5.67 12.20 14.25
N ALA A 179 4.53 12.21 13.55
CA ALA A 179 3.74 13.42 13.31
C ALA A 179 2.94 13.90 14.53
N GLY A 180 3.07 13.26 15.70
CA GLY A 180 2.35 13.59 16.94
C GLY A 180 0.84 13.29 16.88
N LYS A 181 0.38 12.47 15.93
CA LYS A 181 -1.02 12.07 15.79
C LYS A 181 -1.31 10.79 16.57
N ILE A 182 -2.49 10.73 17.18
CA ILE A 182 -3.00 9.49 17.79
C ILE A 182 -3.60 8.65 16.65
N TYR A 183 -3.00 7.48 16.43
CA TYR A 183 -3.44 6.54 15.39
C TYR A 183 -3.34 5.10 15.92
N PRO A 184 -4.22 4.16 15.54
CA PRO A 184 -4.15 2.80 16.03
C PRO A 184 -3.00 2.03 15.37
N TYR A 185 -2.35 1.15 16.12
CA TYR A 185 -1.64 0.04 15.54
C TYR A 185 -2.67 -1.06 15.26
N ALA A 186 -2.72 -1.52 14.02
CA ALA A 186 -3.75 -2.44 13.58
C ALA A 186 -3.14 -3.62 12.81
N LYS A 187 -3.75 -4.79 13.00
CA LYS A 187 -3.38 -6.04 12.30
C LYS A 187 -4.61 -6.72 11.76
N HIS A 188 -4.48 -7.33 10.58
CA HIS A 188 -5.45 -8.25 10.01
C HIS A 188 -4.80 -9.60 9.74
N VAL A 189 -5.51 -10.67 10.13
CA VAL A 189 -5.16 -12.05 9.77
C VAL A 189 -6.38 -12.65 9.08
N ASN A 190 -6.23 -12.95 7.79
CA ASN A 190 -7.32 -13.48 6.96
C ASN A 190 -6.97 -14.90 6.53
N THR A 191 -7.74 -15.89 6.97
CA THR A 191 -7.45 -17.30 6.73
C THR A 191 -8.65 -17.99 6.08
N ILE A 192 -8.40 -18.73 4.98
CA ILE A 192 -9.43 -19.60 4.37
C ILE A 192 -9.82 -20.69 5.37
N CYS A 193 -11.12 -20.91 5.56
CA CYS A 193 -11.63 -21.86 6.54
C CYS A 193 -12.64 -22.88 5.98
N ASN A 194 -12.66 -23.12 4.66
CA ASN A 194 -13.51 -24.14 4.05
C ASN A 194 -13.25 -25.54 4.64
N ASP A 195 -12.03 -25.83 5.07
CA ASP A 195 -11.62 -27.07 5.74
C ASP A 195 -12.27 -27.28 7.12
N LYS A 196 -12.77 -26.22 7.75
CA LYS A 196 -13.52 -26.25 9.00
C LYS A 196 -15.04 -26.45 8.79
N ILE A 197 -15.52 -26.45 7.54
CA ILE A 197 -16.94 -26.55 7.22
C ILE A 197 -17.23 -27.92 6.61
N LYS A 198 -18.11 -28.67 7.26
CA LYS A 198 -18.51 -30.03 6.85
C LYS A 198 -19.68 -29.98 5.88
N ASN A 199 -19.77 -30.99 5.02
CA ASN A 199 -20.90 -31.21 4.11
C ASN A 199 -21.16 -29.99 3.18
N ILE A 200 -20.11 -29.30 2.75
CA ILE A 200 -20.20 -28.28 1.70
C ILE A 200 -20.71 -28.96 0.41
N PRO A 201 -21.74 -28.43 -0.28
CA PRO A 201 -22.20 -28.95 -1.56
C PRO A 201 -21.09 -29.11 -2.59
N VAL A 202 -21.11 -30.19 -3.38
CA VAL A 202 -20.02 -30.51 -4.34
C VAL A 202 -19.85 -29.41 -5.41
N ASP A 203 -20.92 -28.73 -5.76
CA ASP A 203 -20.96 -27.65 -6.74
C ASP A 203 -20.76 -26.25 -6.12
N PHE A 204 -20.52 -26.16 -4.82
CA PHE A 204 -20.27 -24.92 -4.12
C PHE A 204 -18.94 -24.30 -4.54
N LYS A 205 -18.98 -23.04 -5.01
CA LYS A 205 -17.79 -22.31 -5.50
C LYS A 205 -17.35 -21.19 -4.58
N GLY A 206 -17.99 -21.03 -3.43
CA GLY A 206 -17.66 -19.98 -2.48
C GLY A 206 -16.43 -20.31 -1.65
N ILE A 207 -15.81 -19.28 -1.11
CA ILE A 207 -14.66 -19.40 -0.20
C ILE A 207 -15.00 -18.71 1.10
N PHE A 208 -14.97 -19.47 2.20
CA PHE A 208 -15.14 -18.94 3.55
C PHE A 208 -13.80 -18.48 4.10
N ILE A 209 -13.82 -17.33 4.77
CA ILE A 209 -12.63 -16.70 5.37
C ILE A 209 -12.97 -16.27 6.79
N VAL A 210 -12.11 -16.64 7.74
CA VAL A 210 -12.05 -16.00 9.06
C VAL A 210 -11.15 -14.78 8.93
N GLU A 211 -11.67 -13.60 9.23
CA GLU A 211 -10.91 -12.38 9.40
C GLU A 211 -10.75 -12.10 10.89
N GLU A 212 -9.51 -11.88 11.32
CA GLU A 212 -9.14 -11.50 12.67
C GLU A 212 -8.55 -10.09 12.62
N SER A 213 -9.32 -9.10 13.05
CA SER A 213 -8.89 -7.69 13.09
C SER A 213 -8.51 -7.31 14.51
N TYR A 214 -7.29 -6.83 14.70
CA TYR A 214 -6.76 -6.40 15.98
C TYR A 214 -6.38 -4.92 15.94
N TYR A 215 -6.86 -4.17 16.92
CA TYR A 215 -6.58 -2.74 17.07
C TYR A 215 -5.98 -2.46 18.44
N GLU A 216 -4.83 -1.81 18.47
CA GLU A 216 -4.15 -1.40 19.69
C GLU A 216 -4.01 0.11 19.72
N THR A 217 -4.47 0.73 20.80
CA THR A 217 -4.24 2.14 21.13
C THR A 217 -3.55 2.22 22.49
N ASN A 218 -3.01 3.39 22.85
CA ASN A 218 -2.31 3.58 24.13
C ASN A 218 -3.11 3.18 25.39
N LYS A 219 -4.41 2.93 25.26
CA LYS A 219 -5.30 2.65 26.39
C LYS A 219 -6.13 1.38 26.27
N ASN A 220 -6.33 0.86 25.05
CA ASN A 220 -7.23 -0.27 24.82
C ASN A 220 -6.69 -1.14 23.68
N SER A 221 -6.85 -2.46 23.84
CA SER A 221 -6.75 -3.41 22.74
C SER A 221 -8.15 -3.98 22.45
N HIS A 222 -8.48 -4.11 21.16
CA HIS A 222 -9.77 -4.60 20.71
C HIS A 222 -9.58 -5.59 19.58
N ALA A 223 -10.29 -6.72 19.65
CA ALA A 223 -10.38 -7.71 18.58
C ALA A 223 -11.79 -7.69 17.98
N SER A 224 -11.89 -7.71 16.66
CA SER A 224 -13.14 -7.76 15.92
C SER A 224 -13.07 -8.83 14.84
N PRO A 225 -13.23 -10.12 15.19
CA PRO A 225 -13.22 -11.19 14.23
C PRO A 225 -14.54 -11.29 13.47
N HIS A 226 -14.45 -11.74 12.21
CA HIS A 226 -15.57 -11.96 11.33
C HIS A 226 -15.45 -13.28 10.57
N LEU A 227 -16.59 -13.86 10.21
CA LEU A 227 -16.67 -14.95 9.25
C LEU A 227 -17.30 -14.40 7.97
N PHE A 228 -16.58 -14.51 6.85
CA PHE A 228 -17.03 -14.05 5.55
C PHE A 228 -17.19 -15.21 4.56
N LEU A 229 -18.16 -15.07 3.69
CA LEU A 229 -18.26 -15.85 2.46
C LEU A 229 -17.96 -14.95 1.26
N ILE A 230 -17.02 -15.40 0.45
CA ILE A 230 -16.67 -14.78 -0.83
C ILE A 230 -17.32 -15.58 -1.96
N THR A 231 -18.05 -14.90 -2.84
CA THR A 231 -18.67 -15.49 -4.05
C THR A 231 -18.38 -14.65 -5.28
N GLU A 232 -18.29 -15.29 -6.43
CA GLU A 232 -18.18 -14.60 -7.72
C GLU A 232 -19.59 -14.32 -8.26
N GLU A 233 -19.87 -13.06 -8.60
CA GLU A 233 -21.10 -12.57 -9.18
C GLU A 233 -20.84 -12.04 -10.60
N GLN A 234 -21.92 -11.75 -11.37
CA GLN A 234 -21.77 -11.23 -12.73
C GLN A 234 -20.91 -9.97 -12.81
N ASP A 235 -21.07 -9.07 -11.84
CA ASP A 235 -20.45 -7.75 -11.83
C ASP A 235 -19.19 -7.67 -10.98
N GLY A 236 -18.79 -8.72 -10.27
CA GLY A 236 -17.62 -8.66 -9.39
C GLY A 236 -17.55 -9.77 -8.36
N ILE A 237 -16.89 -9.49 -7.26
CA ILE A 237 -16.79 -10.38 -6.11
C ILE A 237 -17.63 -9.84 -4.97
N LEU A 238 -18.50 -10.70 -4.43
CA LEU A 238 -19.36 -10.37 -3.29
C LEU A 238 -18.80 -10.97 -2.00
N LEU A 239 -18.60 -10.11 -1.00
CA LEU A 239 -18.25 -10.49 0.37
C LEU A 239 -19.50 -10.39 1.24
N SER A 240 -19.93 -11.51 1.81
CA SER A 240 -21.09 -11.59 2.72
C SER A 240 -20.63 -11.96 4.11
N SER A 241 -21.07 -11.21 5.12
CA SER A 241 -20.83 -11.55 6.53
C SER A 241 -21.72 -12.70 6.98
N TYR A 242 -21.15 -13.60 7.76
CA TYR A 242 -21.84 -14.69 8.44
C TYR A 242 -21.75 -14.52 9.93
N GLU A 243 -22.69 -15.11 10.67
CA GLU A 243 -22.66 -15.19 12.11
C GLU A 243 -21.54 -16.13 12.56
N ILE A 244 -20.88 -15.81 13.68
CA ILE A 244 -19.88 -16.73 14.26
C ILE A 244 -20.60 -18.00 14.70
N PRO A 245 -20.19 -19.17 14.20
CA PRO A 245 -20.89 -20.42 14.43
C PRO A 245 -20.76 -20.94 15.88
N ASN A 246 -21.56 -21.95 16.22
CA ASN A 246 -21.48 -22.69 17.49
C ASN A 246 -21.65 -21.85 18.76
N GLY A 247 -22.10 -20.59 18.67
CA GLY A 247 -22.17 -19.69 19.82
C GLY A 247 -20.79 -19.34 20.40
N GLU A 248 -19.73 -19.46 19.61
CA GLU A 248 -18.37 -19.11 20.03
C GLU A 248 -18.25 -17.63 20.41
N ASN A 249 -17.35 -17.36 21.35
CA ASN A 249 -17.17 -16.02 21.86
C ASN A 249 -16.57 -15.11 20.79
N LYS A 250 -17.32 -14.10 20.40
CA LYS A 250 -16.95 -13.15 19.37
C LYS A 250 -15.59 -12.44 19.61
N SER A 251 -15.20 -12.24 20.88
CA SER A 251 -13.94 -11.54 21.18
C SER A 251 -12.69 -12.42 21.09
N THR A 252 -12.85 -13.74 21.01
CA THR A 252 -11.76 -14.74 20.98
C THR A 252 -11.83 -15.66 19.77
N PHE A 253 -12.81 -15.49 18.90
CA PHE A 253 -12.95 -16.27 17.69
C PHE A 253 -11.75 -16.02 16.75
N SER A 254 -11.21 -17.13 16.25
CA SER A 254 -10.08 -17.13 15.31
C SER A 254 -10.15 -18.38 14.45
N TYR A 255 -9.37 -18.43 13.36
CA TYR A 255 -9.27 -19.66 12.57
C TYR A 255 -8.81 -20.85 13.43
N ASP A 256 -7.84 -20.66 14.32
CA ASP A 256 -7.31 -21.72 15.18
C ASP A 256 -8.35 -22.21 16.20
N SER A 257 -9.16 -21.31 16.77
CA SER A 257 -10.20 -21.66 17.74
C SER A 257 -11.48 -22.23 17.11
N MET A 258 -11.74 -21.92 15.83
CA MET A 258 -12.96 -22.32 15.11
C MET A 258 -13.14 -23.82 15.12
N GLN A 259 -14.25 -24.29 15.72
CA GLN A 259 -14.65 -25.70 15.71
C GLN A 259 -15.30 -26.04 14.37
N PRO A 260 -15.18 -27.32 13.92
CA PRO A 260 -15.87 -27.75 12.70
C PRO A 260 -17.39 -27.54 12.81
N VAL A 261 -17.99 -26.99 11.78
CA VAL A 261 -19.41 -26.63 11.68
C VAL A 261 -20.05 -27.25 10.43
N GLU A 262 -21.31 -27.63 10.50
CA GLU A 262 -22.07 -28.08 9.33
C GLU A 262 -22.44 -26.89 8.43
N TYR A 263 -22.29 -27.05 7.11
CA TYR A 263 -22.65 -26.00 6.15
C TYR A 263 -24.10 -25.51 6.32
N SER A 264 -25.02 -26.42 6.64
CA SER A 264 -26.44 -26.12 6.86
C SER A 264 -26.73 -25.31 8.13
N GLU A 265 -25.78 -25.24 9.07
CA GLU A 265 -25.91 -24.48 10.32
C GLU A 265 -25.35 -23.05 10.19
N LEU A 266 -24.59 -22.75 9.11
CA LEU A 266 -24.06 -21.42 8.85
C LEU A 266 -25.19 -20.44 8.52
N LYS A 267 -25.21 -19.29 9.19
CA LYS A 267 -26.22 -18.25 9.02
C LYS A 267 -25.60 -16.99 8.49
N LYS A 268 -26.13 -16.50 7.37
CA LYS A 268 -25.75 -15.19 6.85
C LYS A 268 -26.21 -14.12 7.85
N SER A 269 -25.33 -13.17 8.14
CA SER A 269 -25.67 -12.04 9.01
C SER A 269 -26.64 -11.09 8.29
N GLU A 270 -27.76 -10.79 8.95
CA GLU A 270 -28.72 -9.80 8.47
C GLU A 270 -28.27 -8.36 8.80
N LYS A 271 -27.28 -8.21 9.66
CA LYS A 271 -26.79 -6.92 10.15
C LYS A 271 -25.97 -6.18 9.11
N PHE A 272 -25.20 -6.92 8.31
CA PHE A 272 -24.27 -6.32 7.35
C PHE A 272 -24.80 -6.49 5.92
N THR A 273 -24.85 -5.37 5.19
CA THR A 273 -25.06 -5.40 3.75
C THR A 273 -23.81 -5.99 3.09
N PRO A 274 -23.95 -6.97 2.19
CA PRO A 274 -22.82 -7.53 1.47
C PRO A 274 -22.04 -6.44 0.72
N ALA A 275 -20.71 -6.55 0.73
CA ALA A 275 -19.83 -5.66 0.02
C ALA A 275 -19.51 -6.22 -1.37
N LEU A 276 -19.69 -5.40 -2.41
CA LEU A 276 -19.38 -5.75 -3.78
C LEU A 276 -18.07 -5.09 -4.21
N TYR A 277 -17.18 -5.88 -4.79
CA TYR A 277 -15.85 -5.45 -5.24
C TYR A 277 -15.72 -5.61 -6.75
N HIS A 278 -15.16 -4.59 -7.38
CA HIS A 278 -14.87 -4.57 -8.81
C HIS A 278 -13.36 -4.52 -9.03
N GLU A 279 -12.90 -5.22 -10.07
CA GLU A 279 -11.49 -5.23 -10.47
C GLU A 279 -11.25 -4.17 -11.55
N LYS A 280 -10.16 -3.43 -11.38
CA LYS A 280 -9.63 -2.52 -12.40
C LYS A 280 -8.10 -2.45 -12.27
N ASP A 281 -7.41 -2.77 -13.34
CA ASP A 281 -5.94 -2.71 -13.42
C ASP A 281 -5.25 -3.53 -12.30
N HIS A 282 -5.79 -4.73 -12.00
CA HIS A 282 -5.34 -5.63 -10.91
C HIS A 282 -5.49 -5.05 -9.49
N VAL A 283 -6.36 -4.11 -9.33
CA VAL A 283 -6.77 -3.55 -8.04
C VAL A 283 -8.25 -3.85 -7.85
N TRP A 284 -8.59 -4.46 -6.75
CA TRP A 284 -9.97 -4.68 -6.32
C TRP A 284 -10.39 -3.55 -5.38
N GLU A 285 -11.53 -2.96 -5.66
CA GLU A 285 -12.08 -1.87 -4.86
C GLU A 285 -13.57 -2.08 -4.66
N GLY A 286 -14.05 -1.88 -3.44
CA GLY A 286 -15.46 -2.02 -3.12
C GLY A 286 -15.78 -1.73 -1.68
N GLY A 287 -17.01 -2.05 -1.30
CA GLY A 287 -17.49 -1.84 0.05
C GLY A 287 -19.01 -1.88 0.15
N SER A 288 -19.51 -1.46 1.30
CA SER A 288 -20.94 -1.43 1.56
C SER A 288 -21.34 -0.37 2.59
N THR A 289 -22.64 -0.10 2.64
CA THR A 289 -23.24 0.70 3.73
C THR A 289 -24.32 -0.14 4.40
N SER A 290 -24.15 -0.41 5.69
CA SER A 290 -25.06 -1.20 6.51
C SER A 290 -25.85 -0.32 7.46
N GLN A 291 -27.15 -0.45 7.46
CA GLN A 291 -28.04 0.26 8.37
C GLN A 291 -28.32 -0.60 9.60
N PHE A 292 -27.64 -0.32 10.72
CA PHE A 292 -27.81 -1.13 11.95
C PHE A 292 -29.07 -0.78 12.73
N THR A 293 -29.45 0.50 12.74
CA THR A 293 -30.70 1.01 13.31
C THR A 293 -31.17 2.19 12.47
N PRO A 294 -32.38 2.73 12.64
CA PRO A 294 -32.83 3.90 11.89
C PRO A 294 -31.89 5.09 11.94
N VAL A 295 -31.05 5.18 12.98
CA VAL A 295 -30.12 6.31 13.20
C VAL A 295 -28.65 5.94 13.10
N MET A 296 -28.32 4.64 13.01
CA MET A 296 -26.93 4.16 13.03
C MET A 296 -26.56 3.47 11.72
N LYS A 297 -25.53 3.97 11.06
CA LYS A 297 -24.95 3.44 9.80
C LYS A 297 -23.51 3.05 10.00
N PHE A 298 -23.15 1.93 9.40
CA PHE A 298 -21.76 1.51 9.23
C PHE A 298 -21.40 1.56 7.74
N LYS A 299 -20.26 2.16 7.43
CA LYS A 299 -19.71 2.23 6.07
C LYS A 299 -18.38 1.53 6.05
N LEU A 300 -18.22 0.65 5.07
CA LEU A 300 -16.98 -0.05 4.76
C LEU A 300 -16.57 0.32 3.33
N TRP A 301 -15.32 0.66 3.15
CA TRP A 301 -14.66 0.75 1.86
C TRP A 301 -13.28 0.10 1.96
N GLU A 302 -12.95 -0.71 0.97
CA GLU A 302 -11.68 -1.43 0.93
C GLU A 302 -11.10 -1.43 -0.48
N ARG A 303 -9.78 -1.49 -0.53
CA ARG A 303 -9.01 -1.57 -1.76
C ARG A 303 -7.86 -2.54 -1.59
N PHE A 304 -7.83 -3.57 -2.42
CA PHE A 304 -6.84 -4.64 -2.39
C PHE A 304 -5.89 -4.54 -3.58
N SER A 305 -4.60 -4.64 -3.33
CA SER A 305 -3.55 -4.75 -4.34
C SER A 305 -2.48 -5.74 -3.88
N GLU A 306 -1.49 -6.04 -4.73
CA GLU A 306 -0.34 -6.85 -4.31
C GLU A 306 0.51 -6.15 -3.23
N GLU A 307 0.49 -4.81 -3.19
CA GLU A 307 1.32 -4.01 -2.31
C GLU A 307 0.69 -3.79 -0.93
N CYS A 308 -0.63 -3.57 -0.90
CA CYS A 308 -1.33 -3.22 0.34
C CYS A 308 -2.83 -3.51 0.29
N LEU A 309 -3.40 -3.58 1.48
CA LEU A 309 -4.82 -3.54 1.77
C LEU A 309 -5.12 -2.18 2.40
N GLU A 310 -5.99 -1.39 1.78
CA GLU A 310 -6.48 -0.12 2.31
C GLU A 310 -7.90 -0.31 2.83
N VAL A 311 -8.14 0.04 4.09
CA VAL A 311 -9.45 -0.12 4.74
C VAL A 311 -9.92 1.20 5.32
N SER A 312 -11.13 1.60 4.98
CA SER A 312 -11.83 2.73 5.58
C SER A 312 -13.14 2.25 6.19
N GLU A 313 -13.23 2.33 7.50
CA GLU A 313 -14.43 2.02 8.25
C GLU A 313 -14.93 3.25 8.98
N SER A 314 -16.23 3.46 8.98
CA SER A 314 -16.82 4.53 9.77
C SER A 314 -18.20 4.15 10.31
N MET A 315 -18.50 4.66 11.51
CA MET A 315 -19.82 4.58 12.14
C MET A 315 -20.40 5.98 12.25
N GLU A 316 -21.64 6.12 11.80
CA GLU A 316 -22.41 7.36 11.91
C GLU A 316 -23.65 7.13 12.79
N ILE A 317 -23.90 8.06 13.71
CA ILE A 317 -25.14 8.10 14.52
C ILE A 317 -25.80 9.46 14.27
N ASN A 318 -27.06 9.47 13.84
CA ASN A 318 -27.79 10.69 13.45
C ASN A 318 -27.02 11.56 12.44
N GLY A 319 -26.32 10.93 11.48
CA GLY A 319 -25.53 11.63 10.48
C GLY A 319 -24.19 12.19 10.96
N LYS A 320 -23.83 12.00 12.23
CA LYS A 320 -22.55 12.41 12.79
C LYS A 320 -21.62 11.21 12.93
N ARG A 321 -20.39 11.31 12.39
CA ARG A 321 -19.36 10.26 12.55
C ARG A 321 -18.95 10.15 14.03
N THR A 322 -19.05 8.94 14.55
CA THR A 322 -18.68 8.57 15.93
C THR A 322 -17.48 7.66 16.01
N PHE A 323 -17.12 7.00 14.91
CA PHE A 323 -15.95 6.13 14.76
C PHE A 323 -15.41 6.25 13.33
N GLY A 324 -14.13 5.96 13.15
CA GLY A 324 -13.42 5.97 11.88
C GLY A 324 -12.42 7.11 11.76
N TYR A 325 -11.56 7.02 10.76
CA TYR A 325 -10.46 7.94 10.49
C TYR A 325 -10.72 8.71 9.19
N ASP A 326 -10.04 9.84 8.99
CA ASP A 326 -10.16 10.63 7.76
C ASP A 326 -9.43 9.97 6.60
N ASP A 327 -8.30 9.33 6.91
CA ASP A 327 -7.51 8.57 5.95
C ASP A 327 -7.74 7.07 6.17
N PRO A 328 -7.71 6.24 5.11
CA PRO A 328 -7.75 4.78 5.23
C PRO A 328 -6.59 4.23 6.08
N ILE A 329 -6.82 3.13 6.76
CA ILE A 329 -5.74 2.36 7.35
C ILE A 329 -5.07 1.57 6.23
N ILE A 330 -3.76 1.74 6.08
CA ILE A 330 -2.95 1.12 5.04
C ILE A 330 -2.15 -0.03 5.65
N TYR A 331 -2.58 -1.23 5.35
CA TYR A 331 -1.93 -2.44 5.80
C TYR A 331 -0.93 -2.95 4.76
N LYS A 332 0.25 -3.35 5.19
CA LYS A 332 1.25 -4.07 4.40
C LYS A 332 1.22 -5.54 4.75
N ARG A 333 1.48 -6.41 3.76
CA ARG A 333 1.62 -7.85 4.00
C ARG A 333 2.86 -8.12 4.84
N CYS A 334 2.70 -8.82 5.96
CA CYS A 334 3.82 -9.31 6.77
C CYS A 334 4.58 -10.42 6.01
N LYS A 335 5.91 -10.38 6.06
CA LYS A 335 6.78 -11.39 5.45
C LYS A 335 6.96 -12.58 6.36
#